data_e7eb653274ff7c8eb4cde8cc812485a5
#
_entry.id   e7eb653274ff7c8eb4cde8cc812485a5
#
_cell.length_a   1.000
_cell.length_b   1.000
_cell.length_c   1.000
_cell.angle_alpha   90.00
_cell.angle_beta   90.00
_cell.angle_gamma   90.00
#
_symmetry.space_group_name_H-M   'P 1'
#
loop_
_entity.id
_entity.type
_entity.pdbx_description
1 polymer ?
#
loop_
_entity_poly.entity_id
_entity_poly.type
_entity_poly.pdbx_seq_one_letter_code
_entity_poly.pdbx_strand_id
1 'polypeptide(L)'
;MDLFYLLLNQQEFSAQQLIYAEMPWTLQSQVVLVEASPAPSPTLNIEKTEYQFFLKLALLRQLFQIYSTQNLCLAETCQRMIDFALKEQDQHIFTTDATS
;
A
#
# COMPACT_ATOMS: atom_id res chain seq x y z
N MET A 1 12.67 -5.56 -0.69
CA MET A 1 12.44 -4.12 -0.44
C MET A 1 11.38 -3.99 0.63
N ASP A 2 11.60 -3.12 1.60
CA ASP A 2 10.57 -2.89 2.61
C ASP A 2 9.74 -1.65 2.28
N LEU A 3 8.66 -1.48 3.03
CA LEU A 3 7.71 -0.39 2.76
C LEU A 3 8.35 0.98 2.94
N PHE A 4 9.24 1.12 3.91
CA PHE A 4 9.92 2.39 4.15
C PHE A 4 10.84 2.74 2.98
N TYR A 5 11.56 1.77 2.45
CA TYR A 5 12.41 1.97 1.28
C TYR A 5 11.57 2.39 0.07
N LEU A 6 10.43 1.74 -0.12
CA LEU A 6 9.53 2.11 -1.21
C LEU A 6 9.09 3.56 -1.09
N LEU A 7 8.73 3.98 0.12
CA LEU A 7 8.29 5.35 0.36
C LEU A 7 9.39 6.36 0.02
N LEU A 8 10.62 6.06 0.44
CA LEU A 8 11.77 6.94 0.16
C LEU A 8 12.08 7.04 -1.33
N ASN A 9 11.84 5.98 -2.07
CA ASN A 9 12.25 5.90 -3.47
C ASN A 9 11.06 5.77 -4.41
N GLN A 10 9.89 6.23 -3.99
CA GLN A 10 8.65 6.04 -4.74
C GLN A 10 8.70 6.59 -6.15
N GLN A 11 9.53 7.62 -6.38
CA GLN A 11 9.60 8.25 -7.70
C GLN A 11 10.37 7.42 -8.73
N GLU A 12 11.08 6.40 -8.27
CA GLU A 12 11.83 5.52 -9.16
C GLU A 12 10.96 4.45 -9.80
N PHE A 13 9.71 4.33 -9.38
CA PHE A 13 8.82 3.27 -9.85
C PHE A 13 7.67 3.86 -10.66
N SER A 14 7.09 3.03 -11.52
CA SER A 14 5.96 3.44 -12.36
C SER A 14 4.70 3.64 -11.54
N ALA A 15 4.01 4.78 -11.78
CA ALA A 15 2.76 5.08 -11.07
C ALA A 15 1.67 4.04 -11.36
N GLN A 16 1.81 3.27 -12.41
CA GLN A 16 0.82 2.26 -12.78
C GLN A 16 0.98 0.95 -12.03
N GLN A 17 2.00 0.82 -11.20
CA GLN A 17 2.25 -0.41 -10.47
C GLN A 17 1.35 -0.50 -9.24
N LEU A 18 1.07 -1.74 -8.84
CA LEU A 18 0.33 -2.05 -7.63
C LEU A 18 1.30 -2.51 -6.55
N ILE A 19 1.03 -2.09 -5.31
CA ILE A 19 1.89 -2.43 -4.18
C ILE A 19 1.23 -3.54 -3.38
N TYR A 20 1.95 -4.63 -3.18
CA TYR A 20 1.55 -5.72 -2.30
C TYR A 20 2.54 -5.79 -1.13
N ALA A 21 2.03 -5.96 0.06
CA ALA A 21 2.87 -5.97 1.26
C ALA A 21 2.51 -7.12 2.17
N GLU A 22 3.53 -7.66 2.84
CA GLU A 22 3.37 -8.75 3.79
C GLU A 22 2.73 -8.25 5.08
N MET A 23 1.71 -8.95 5.54
CA MET A 23 1.04 -8.62 6.79
C MET A 23 1.80 -9.17 8.01
N PRO A 24 1.73 -8.54 9.17
CA PRO A 24 1.08 -7.25 9.43
C PRO A 24 1.85 -6.09 8.82
N TRP A 25 1.14 -5.06 8.40
CA TRP A 25 1.78 -3.93 7.72
C TRP A 25 2.52 -3.04 8.71
N THR A 26 3.83 -2.93 8.49
CA THR A 26 4.71 -2.06 9.27
C THR A 26 5.67 -1.37 8.31
N LEU A 27 6.48 -0.48 8.85
CA LEU A 27 7.50 0.19 8.04
C LEU A 27 8.49 -0.81 7.43
N GLN A 28 8.65 -1.96 8.07
CA GLN A 28 9.60 -2.98 7.65
C GLN A 28 8.97 -4.10 6.83
N SER A 29 7.67 -4.01 6.55
CA SER A 29 7.00 -5.03 5.75
C SER A 29 7.65 -5.16 4.38
N GLN A 30 7.86 -6.39 3.95
CA GLN A 30 8.37 -6.64 2.61
C GLN A 30 7.27 -6.31 1.60
N VAL A 31 7.65 -5.66 0.51
CA VAL A 31 6.72 -5.26 -0.53
C VAL A 31 7.15 -5.78 -1.88
N VAL A 32 6.16 -6.00 -2.73
CA VAL A 32 6.35 -6.41 -4.12
C VAL A 32 5.52 -5.49 -4.99
N LEU A 33 6.10 -5.06 -6.10
CA LEU A 33 5.41 -4.23 -7.08
C LEU A 33 5.06 -5.08 -8.28
N VAL A 34 3.80 -5.00 -8.71
CA VAL A 34 3.34 -5.71 -9.90
C VAL A 34 2.65 -4.74 -10.84
N GLU A 35 2.65 -5.08 -12.12
CA GLU A 35 1.99 -4.26 -13.12
C GLU A 35 0.48 -4.27 -12.89
N ALA A 36 -0.16 -3.12 -13.14
CA ALA A 36 -1.60 -3.02 -13.03
C ALA A 36 -2.27 -3.96 -14.04
N SER A 37 -3.31 -4.64 -13.60
CA SER A 37 -4.07 -5.53 -14.45
C SER A 37 -5.56 -5.21 -14.32
N PRO A 38 -6.38 -5.63 -15.31
CA PRO A 38 -7.82 -5.35 -15.25
C PRO A 38 -8.51 -5.98 -14.05
N ALA A 39 -8.00 -7.10 -13.55
CA ALA A 39 -8.60 -7.80 -12.42
C ALA A 39 -7.51 -8.23 -11.45
N PRO A 40 -6.95 -7.31 -10.66
CA PRO A 40 -5.88 -7.67 -9.73
C PRO A 40 -6.40 -8.55 -8.61
N SER A 41 -5.59 -9.51 -8.20
CA SER A 41 -5.90 -10.37 -7.07
C SER A 41 -5.74 -9.60 -5.77
N PRO A 42 -6.56 -9.88 -4.75
CA PRO A 42 -6.38 -9.23 -3.44
C PRO A 42 -5.15 -9.74 -2.69
N THR A 43 -4.65 -10.90 -3.06
CA THR A 43 -3.46 -11.48 -2.45
C THR A 43 -2.51 -11.99 -3.52
N LEU A 44 -1.24 -12.12 -3.14
CA LEU A 44 -0.20 -12.59 -4.02
C LEU A 44 0.73 -13.51 -3.23
N ASN A 45 0.99 -14.71 -3.73
CA ASN A 45 1.88 -15.65 -3.07
C ASN A 45 3.17 -15.81 -3.88
N ILE A 46 4.29 -15.51 -3.24
CA ILE A 46 5.60 -15.64 -3.85
C ILE A 46 6.50 -16.37 -2.87
N GLU A 47 7.06 -17.51 -3.31
CA GLU A 47 8.00 -18.28 -2.51
C GLU A 47 7.48 -18.57 -1.09
N LYS A 48 6.22 -19.02 -1.02
CA LYS A 48 5.54 -19.39 0.22
C LYS A 48 5.24 -18.21 1.15
N THR A 49 5.44 -16.98 0.68
CA THR A 49 5.08 -15.78 1.43
C THR A 49 3.84 -15.15 0.81
N GLU A 50 2.85 -14.86 1.64
CA GLU A 50 1.63 -14.22 1.19
C GLU A 50 1.73 -12.71 1.34
N TYR A 51 1.47 -11.99 0.26
CA TYR A 51 1.42 -10.54 0.24
C TYR A 51 -0.01 -10.11 -0.04
N GLN A 52 -0.47 -9.09 0.66
CA GLN A 52 -1.82 -8.56 0.45
C GLN A 52 -1.74 -7.20 -0.21
N PHE A 53 -2.75 -6.90 -1.04
CA PHE A 53 -2.81 -5.62 -1.73
C PHE A 53 -2.81 -4.48 -0.73
N PHE A 54 -1.89 -3.55 -0.92
CA PHE A 54 -1.72 -2.40 -0.04
C PHE A 54 -2.34 -1.15 -0.65
N LEU A 55 -1.72 -0.60 -1.68
CA LEU A 55 -2.18 0.59 -2.38
C LEU A 55 -1.64 0.58 -3.81
N LYS A 56 -2.29 1.35 -4.68
CA LYS A 56 -1.70 1.68 -5.96
C LYS A 56 -0.58 2.70 -5.74
N LEU A 57 0.49 2.59 -6.50
CA LEU A 57 1.62 3.51 -6.33
C LEU A 57 1.21 4.97 -6.59
N ALA A 58 0.31 5.19 -7.55
CA ALA A 58 -0.20 6.52 -7.82
C ALA A 58 -0.90 7.12 -6.60
N LEU A 59 -1.68 6.31 -5.90
CA LEU A 59 -2.36 6.77 -4.68
C LEU A 59 -1.36 7.03 -3.56
N LEU A 60 -0.35 6.18 -3.44
CA LEU A 60 0.69 6.38 -2.45
C LEU A 60 1.39 7.74 -2.65
N ARG A 61 1.67 8.09 -3.91
CA ARG A 61 2.28 9.37 -4.22
C ARG A 61 1.39 10.53 -3.83
N GLN A 62 0.09 10.43 -4.10
CA GLN A 62 -0.85 11.48 -3.70
C GLN A 62 -0.89 11.65 -2.19
N LEU A 63 -0.97 10.55 -1.46
CA LEU A 63 -0.96 10.60 0.00
C LEU A 63 0.35 11.17 0.53
N PHE A 64 1.46 10.80 -0.08
CA PHE A 64 2.76 11.33 0.32
C PHE A 64 2.78 12.85 0.20
N GLN A 65 2.27 13.40 -0.89
CA GLN A 65 2.22 14.84 -1.09
C GLN A 65 1.31 15.51 -0.05
N ILE A 66 0.17 14.91 0.23
CA ILE A 66 -0.77 15.47 1.21
C ILE A 66 -0.12 15.49 2.60
N TYR A 67 0.45 14.37 3.02
CA TYR A 67 1.04 14.27 4.35
C TYR A 67 2.32 15.11 4.49
N SER A 68 3.05 15.34 3.40
CA SER A 68 4.26 16.13 3.47
C SER A 68 3.98 17.59 3.83
N THR A 69 2.77 18.08 3.55
CA THR A 69 2.37 19.43 3.92
C THR A 69 2.05 19.57 5.40
N GLN A 70 2.00 18.46 6.13
CA GLN A 70 1.64 18.45 7.54
C GLN A 70 2.85 18.39 8.47
N ASN A 71 4.05 18.54 7.91
CA ASN A 71 5.31 18.51 8.67
C ASN A 71 5.51 17.24 9.46
N LEU A 72 5.04 16.12 8.92
CA LEU A 72 5.24 14.83 9.55
C LEU A 72 6.61 14.27 9.18
N CYS A 73 7.23 13.53 10.11
CA CYS A 73 8.43 12.81 9.77
C CYS A 73 8.07 11.64 8.85
N LEU A 74 9.09 11.06 8.22
CA LEU A 74 8.86 10.02 7.22
C LEU A 74 8.21 8.78 7.82
N ALA A 75 8.60 8.43 9.04
CA ALA A 75 8.01 7.27 9.72
C ALA A 75 6.53 7.49 10.01
N GLU A 76 6.14 8.70 10.43
CA GLU A 76 4.74 9.01 10.66
C GLU A 76 3.95 9.02 9.37
N THR A 77 4.54 9.54 8.30
CA THR A 77 3.92 9.53 6.99
C THR A 77 3.61 8.10 6.56
N CYS A 78 4.58 7.20 6.73
CA CYS A 78 4.39 5.80 6.40
C CYS A 78 3.30 5.16 7.24
N GLN A 79 3.28 5.46 8.55
CA GLN A 79 2.26 4.90 9.43
C GLN A 79 0.86 5.38 9.05
N ARG A 80 0.73 6.64 8.66
CA ARG A 80 -0.57 7.17 8.22
C ARG A 80 -1.03 6.50 6.94
N MET A 81 -0.12 6.18 6.05
CA MET A 81 -0.47 5.44 4.84
C MET A 81 -0.93 4.03 5.17
N ILE A 82 -0.28 3.39 6.13
CA ILE A 82 -0.71 2.06 6.60
C ILE A 82 -2.11 2.15 7.17
N ASP A 83 -2.36 3.14 8.01
CA ASP A 83 -3.69 3.34 8.61
C ASP A 83 -4.74 3.58 7.53
N PHE A 84 -4.41 4.38 6.52
CA PHE A 84 -5.31 4.61 5.40
C PHE A 84 -5.64 3.33 4.66
N ALA A 85 -4.62 2.53 4.37
CA ALA A 85 -4.82 1.28 3.65
C ALA A 85 -5.67 0.29 4.45
N LEU A 86 -5.47 0.25 5.77
CA LEU A 86 -6.27 -0.61 6.63
C LEU A 86 -7.73 -0.16 6.65
N LYS A 87 -7.97 1.14 6.66
CA LYS A 87 -9.35 1.66 6.60
C LYS A 87 -10.01 1.33 5.28
N GLU A 88 -9.28 1.44 4.18
CA GLU A 88 -9.82 1.09 2.86
C GLU A 88 -10.21 -0.38 2.82
N GLN A 89 -9.40 -1.24 3.41
CA GLN A 89 -9.69 -2.66 3.46
C GLN A 89 -10.94 -2.93 4.28
N ASP A 90 -11.06 -2.28 5.44
CA ASP A 90 -12.23 -2.42 6.29
C ASP A 90 -13.49 -1.90 5.61
N GLN A 91 -13.39 -0.75 4.93
CA GLN A 91 -14.53 -0.19 4.22
C GLN A 91 -14.99 -1.08 3.09
N HIS A 92 -14.06 -1.71 2.41
CA HIS A 92 -14.39 -2.63 1.33
C HIS A 92 -15.17 -3.82 1.86
N ILE A 93 -14.72 -4.38 2.98
CA ILE A 93 -15.41 -5.50 3.63
C ILE A 93 -16.80 -5.07 4.08
N PHE A 94 -16.90 -3.90 4.69
CA PHE A 94 -18.17 -3.37 5.18
C PHE A 94 -19.15 -3.14 4.02
N THR A 95 -18.68 -2.61 2.91
CA THR A 95 -19.52 -2.38 1.75
C THR A 95 -20.05 -3.69 1.18
N THR A 96 -19.22 -4.71 1.16
CA THR A 96 -19.65 -6.03 0.71
C THR A 96 -20.76 -6.58 1.59
N ASP A 97 -20.60 -6.44 2.90
CA ASP A 97 -21.63 -6.87 3.83
C ASP A 97 -22.93 -6.11 3.64
N ALA A 98 -22.85 -4.81 3.39
CA ALA A 98 -24.02 -3.98 3.21
C ALA A 98 -24.81 -4.33 1.95
N THR A 99 -24.14 -4.83 0.93
CA THR A 99 -24.78 -5.21 -0.32
C THR A 99 -25.32 -6.64 -0.29
N SER A 100 -24.90 -7.40 0.64
CA SER A 100 -25.38 -8.76 0.75
C SER A 100 -26.60 -8.84 1.66
#